data_a16be4747dad17432563fb4f82aa4912
#
_entry.id   a16be4747dad17432563fb4f82aa4912
#
_cell.length_a   1.000
_cell.length_b   1.000
_cell.length_c   1.000
_cell.angle_alpha   90.00
_cell.angle_beta   90.00
_cell.angle_gamma   90.00
#
_symmetry.space_group_name_H-M   'P 1'
#
loop_
_entity.id
_entity.type
_entity.pdbx_description
1 polymer ?
#
loop_
_entity_poly.entity_id
_entity_poly.type
_entity_poly.pdbx_seq_one_letter_code
_entity_poly.pdbx_strand_id
1 'polypeptide(L)'
;GGLSIAYGLIGYSFGMFSLIEFFNFVPRVWGGAAENLVLVALPTFVFMGVMMERSGIANDMLYCCQVLLRRVPGSLALAVTVMGTILAAMTGIIGASVTMMTALALPTMLRQNYSHALATGCIAASGTLGILIPPSIMLIIMADLLSVSVGTLFMAALAPGLFLASVYLVYIATISTIKPEVAPSLPPELLYVPPNEM
;
A
#
# COMPACT_ATOMS: atom_id res chain seq x y z
N GLY A 1 19.07 -12.50 13.06
CA GLY A 1 19.46 -13.75 13.71
C GLY A 1 20.92 -14.10 13.49
N GLY A 2 21.36 -14.46 12.26
CA GLY A 2 22.72 -14.92 11.97
C GLY A 2 23.82 -13.89 12.29
N LEU A 3 23.62 -12.63 11.92
CA LEU A 3 24.55 -11.53 12.19
C LEU A 3 24.72 -11.30 13.71
N SER A 4 23.64 -11.36 14.47
CA SER A 4 23.70 -11.14 15.92
C SER A 4 24.44 -12.27 16.64
N ILE A 5 24.28 -13.52 16.18
CA ILE A 5 25.03 -14.67 16.70
C ILE A 5 26.52 -14.54 16.35
N ALA A 6 26.85 -14.12 15.11
CA ALA A 6 28.21 -13.89 14.68
C ALA A 6 28.90 -12.79 15.52
N TYR A 7 28.24 -11.67 15.80
CA TYR A 7 28.74 -10.62 16.68
C TYR A 7 28.93 -11.10 18.13
N GLY A 8 28.00 -11.92 18.64
CA GLY A 8 28.10 -12.53 19.95
C GLY A 8 29.30 -13.47 20.06
N LEU A 9 29.56 -14.31 19.05
CA LEU A 9 30.72 -15.21 19.00
C LEU A 9 32.04 -14.45 18.89
N ILE A 10 32.11 -13.39 18.10
CA ILE A 10 33.28 -12.54 17.97
C ILE A 10 33.55 -11.83 19.30
N GLY A 11 32.55 -11.22 19.92
CA GLY A 11 32.67 -10.56 21.21
C GLY A 11 33.14 -11.52 22.33
N TYR A 12 32.66 -12.78 22.31
CA TYR A 12 33.12 -13.80 23.21
C TYR A 12 34.61 -14.17 22.97
N SER A 13 35.02 -14.36 21.71
CA SER A 13 36.40 -14.70 21.37
C SER A 13 37.41 -13.60 21.74
N PHE A 14 36.98 -12.34 21.79
CA PHE A 14 37.78 -11.21 22.23
C PHE A 14 37.68 -10.94 23.76
N GLY A 15 37.00 -11.79 24.50
CA GLY A 15 36.85 -11.65 25.95
C GLY A 15 35.99 -10.45 26.40
N MET A 16 35.21 -9.87 25.48
CA MET A 16 34.33 -8.74 25.77
C MET A 16 33.06 -9.15 26.52
N PHE A 17 32.69 -10.44 26.45
CA PHE A 17 31.48 -10.98 27.08
C PHE A 17 31.83 -12.24 27.89
N SER A 18 31.19 -12.36 29.05
CA SER A 18 31.23 -13.60 29.82
C SER A 18 30.37 -14.68 29.17
N LEU A 19 30.67 -15.96 29.46
CA LEU A 19 29.84 -17.09 29.02
C LEU A 19 28.37 -16.92 29.41
N ILE A 20 28.12 -16.36 30.59
CA ILE A 20 26.75 -16.11 31.08
C ILE A 20 26.02 -15.06 30.23
N GLU A 21 26.72 -14.01 29.82
CA GLU A 21 26.15 -12.98 28.95
C GLU A 21 25.88 -13.52 27.54
N PHE A 22 26.75 -14.40 27.05
CA PHE A 22 26.51 -15.09 25.76
C PHE A 22 25.27 -16.00 25.81
N PHE A 23 25.07 -16.77 26.86
CA PHE A 23 23.88 -17.59 27.05
C PHE A 23 22.62 -16.77 27.25
N ASN A 24 22.70 -15.59 27.85
CA ASN A 24 21.59 -14.66 27.99
C ASN A 24 21.22 -13.94 26.66
N PHE A 25 22.12 -13.94 25.68
CA PHE A 25 21.89 -13.31 24.38
C PHE A 25 20.76 -14.02 23.58
N VAL A 26 20.75 -15.36 23.57
CA VAL A 26 19.75 -16.14 22.85
C VAL A 26 18.33 -15.90 23.38
N PRO A 27 18.04 -15.97 24.68
CA PRO A 27 16.73 -15.61 25.24
C PRO A 27 16.33 -14.15 24.98
N ARG A 28 17.28 -13.21 25.02
CA ARG A 28 16.99 -11.79 24.71
C ARG A 28 16.62 -11.57 23.26
N VAL A 29 17.29 -12.24 22.32
CA VAL A 29 16.94 -12.18 20.89
C VAL A 29 15.59 -12.85 20.65
N TRP A 30 15.33 -13.97 21.32
CA TRP A 30 14.06 -14.68 21.21
C TRP A 30 12.90 -13.85 21.77
N GLY A 31 13.00 -13.38 23.02
CA GLY A 31 11.96 -12.56 23.67
C GLY A 31 11.78 -11.20 23.02
N GLY A 32 12.87 -10.59 22.53
CA GLY A 32 12.79 -9.27 21.88
C GLY A 32 12.31 -9.30 20.44
N ALA A 33 12.48 -10.41 19.73
CA ALA A 33 12.16 -10.49 18.30
C ALA A 33 11.03 -11.49 18.00
N ALA A 34 11.11 -12.73 18.51
CA ALA A 34 10.16 -13.78 18.16
C ALA A 34 8.86 -13.70 18.99
N GLU A 35 8.91 -13.21 20.21
CA GLU A 35 7.75 -12.99 21.06
C GLU A 35 7.11 -11.62 20.87
N ASN A 36 7.78 -10.70 20.16
CA ASN A 36 7.23 -9.39 19.85
C ASN A 36 6.22 -9.53 18.71
N LEU A 37 4.93 -9.46 19.05
CA LEU A 37 3.80 -9.54 18.12
C LEU A 37 3.92 -8.53 16.97
N VAL A 38 4.51 -7.37 17.21
CA VAL A 38 4.71 -6.32 16.19
C VAL A 38 5.70 -6.78 15.14
N LEU A 39 6.84 -7.34 15.55
CA LEU A 39 7.87 -7.82 14.64
C LEU A 39 7.42 -9.07 13.86
N VAL A 40 6.60 -9.93 14.46
CA VAL A 40 6.02 -11.11 13.77
C VAL A 40 4.93 -10.69 12.79
N ALA A 41 4.21 -9.61 13.05
CA ALA A 41 3.20 -9.09 12.13
C ALA A 41 3.80 -8.60 10.80
N LEU A 42 5.02 -8.04 10.80
CA LEU A 42 5.64 -7.50 9.58
C LEU A 42 5.76 -8.51 8.44
N PRO A 43 6.38 -9.70 8.60
CA PRO A 43 6.47 -10.68 7.52
C PRO A 43 5.11 -11.20 7.09
N THR A 44 4.14 -11.28 7.99
CA THR A 44 2.77 -11.71 7.67
C THR A 44 2.07 -10.69 6.77
N PHE A 45 2.18 -9.39 7.05
CA PHE A 45 1.62 -8.34 6.21
C PHE A 45 2.31 -8.27 4.84
N VAL A 46 3.65 -8.41 4.80
CA VAL A 46 4.39 -8.48 3.53
C VAL A 46 3.93 -9.67 2.70
N PHE A 47 3.78 -10.83 3.32
CA PHE A 47 3.27 -12.03 2.64
C PHE A 47 1.86 -11.81 2.10
N MET A 48 0.95 -11.25 2.89
CA MET A 48 -0.40 -10.90 2.46
C MET A 48 -0.37 -9.95 1.25
N GLY A 49 0.44 -8.89 1.29
CA GLY A 49 0.59 -7.95 0.19
C GLY A 49 1.07 -8.61 -1.10
N VAL A 50 2.12 -9.44 -1.02
CA VAL A 50 2.66 -10.18 -2.18
C VAL A 50 1.65 -11.19 -2.73
N MET A 51 0.89 -11.87 -1.89
CA MET A 51 -0.17 -12.78 -2.33
C MET A 51 -1.28 -12.04 -3.07
N MET A 52 -1.71 -10.90 -2.56
CA MET A 52 -2.70 -10.03 -3.23
C MET A 52 -2.19 -9.52 -4.58
N GLU A 53 -0.93 -9.12 -4.64
CA GLU A 53 -0.29 -8.66 -5.87
C GLU A 53 -0.26 -9.76 -6.94
N ARG A 54 0.08 -11.00 -6.55
CA ARG A 54 0.21 -12.12 -7.49
C ARG A 54 -1.09 -12.84 -7.82
N SER A 55 -2.14 -12.63 -7.06
CA SER A 55 -3.44 -13.29 -7.26
C SER A 55 -4.22 -12.80 -8.49
N GLY A 56 -3.82 -11.67 -9.10
CA GLY A 56 -4.56 -11.05 -10.20
C GLY A 56 -5.78 -10.22 -9.77
N ILE A 57 -6.14 -10.25 -8.49
CA ILE A 57 -7.29 -9.49 -7.92
C ILE A 57 -7.20 -8.00 -8.27
N ALA A 58 -5.99 -7.46 -8.35
CA ALA A 58 -5.79 -6.06 -8.70
C ALA A 58 -6.33 -5.69 -10.08
N ASN A 59 -6.19 -6.57 -11.07
CA ASN A 59 -6.76 -6.35 -12.41
C ASN A 59 -8.29 -6.34 -12.36
N ASP A 60 -8.88 -7.31 -11.65
CA ASP A 60 -10.32 -7.43 -11.51
C ASP A 60 -10.90 -6.23 -10.77
N MET A 61 -10.22 -5.78 -9.70
CA MET A 61 -10.61 -4.56 -8.97
C MET A 61 -10.54 -3.32 -9.85
N LEU A 62 -9.48 -3.15 -10.67
CA LEU A 62 -9.37 -2.04 -11.59
C LEU A 62 -10.54 -2.03 -12.58
N TYR A 63 -10.85 -3.20 -13.15
CA TYR A 63 -11.99 -3.36 -14.05
C TYR A 63 -13.32 -3.02 -13.38
N CYS A 64 -13.58 -3.58 -12.19
CA CYS A 64 -14.79 -3.28 -11.42
C CYS A 64 -14.92 -1.78 -11.10
N CYS A 65 -13.84 -1.14 -10.66
CA CYS A 65 -13.84 0.30 -10.38
C CYS A 65 -14.10 1.14 -11.64
N GLN A 66 -13.54 0.75 -12.79
CA GLN A 66 -13.80 1.41 -14.06
C GLN A 66 -15.26 1.30 -14.48
N VAL A 67 -15.85 0.11 -14.36
CA VAL A 67 -17.26 -0.14 -14.69
C VAL A 67 -18.18 0.67 -13.76
N LEU A 68 -17.87 0.73 -12.48
CA LEU A 68 -18.66 1.47 -11.49
C LEU A 68 -18.63 2.99 -11.75
N LEU A 69 -17.45 3.52 -12.08
CA LEU A 69 -17.22 4.96 -12.27
C LEU A 69 -17.38 5.41 -13.74
N ARG A 70 -17.75 4.52 -14.65
CA ARG A 70 -17.79 4.75 -16.10
C ARG A 70 -18.55 5.99 -16.54
N ARG A 71 -19.54 6.45 -15.76
CA ARG A 71 -20.39 7.61 -16.08
C ARG A 71 -19.76 8.95 -15.70
N VAL A 72 -18.66 8.93 -14.97
CA VAL A 72 -18.00 10.14 -14.48
C VAL A 72 -16.82 10.47 -15.39
N PRO A 73 -16.66 11.75 -15.82
CA PRO A 73 -15.47 12.15 -16.57
C PRO A 73 -14.22 11.88 -15.73
N GLY A 74 -13.14 11.40 -16.37
CA GLY A 74 -11.95 10.97 -15.65
C GLY A 74 -12.09 9.65 -14.88
N SER A 75 -13.06 8.82 -15.27
CA SER A 75 -13.41 7.55 -14.61
C SER A 75 -12.22 6.63 -14.37
N LEU A 76 -11.27 6.56 -15.31
CA LEU A 76 -10.08 5.73 -15.16
C LEU A 76 -9.14 6.27 -14.08
N ALA A 77 -8.93 7.59 -14.01
CA ALA A 77 -8.09 8.18 -12.95
C ALA A 77 -8.73 8.00 -11.56
N LEU A 78 -10.05 8.15 -11.47
CA LEU A 78 -10.80 7.87 -10.24
C LEU A 78 -10.71 6.39 -9.86
N ALA A 79 -10.89 5.48 -10.81
CA ALA A 79 -10.79 4.04 -10.58
C ALA A 79 -9.38 3.64 -10.10
N VAL A 80 -8.34 4.18 -10.73
CA VAL A 80 -6.94 3.99 -10.35
C VAL A 80 -6.68 4.50 -8.93
N THR A 81 -7.23 5.65 -8.57
CA THR A 81 -7.05 6.22 -7.23
C THR A 81 -7.78 5.40 -6.16
N VAL A 82 -9.02 4.99 -6.40
CA VAL A 82 -9.78 4.13 -5.47
C VAL A 82 -9.08 2.78 -5.29
N MET A 83 -8.78 2.11 -6.41
CA MET A 83 -8.08 0.82 -6.39
C MET A 83 -6.71 0.94 -5.72
N GLY A 84 -5.92 1.96 -6.10
CA GLY A 84 -4.60 2.20 -5.52
C GLY A 84 -4.66 2.44 -4.02
N THR A 85 -5.67 3.16 -3.55
CA THR A 85 -5.92 3.38 -2.12
C THR A 85 -6.19 2.07 -1.38
N ILE A 86 -7.03 1.20 -1.94
CA ILE A 86 -7.36 -0.10 -1.35
C ILE A 86 -6.12 -1.01 -1.35
N LEU A 87 -5.43 -1.14 -2.48
CA LEU A 87 -4.22 -1.97 -2.57
C LEU A 87 -3.10 -1.46 -1.67
N ALA A 88 -2.90 -0.15 -1.63
CA ALA A 88 -1.89 0.46 -0.78
C ALA A 88 -2.17 0.21 0.71
N ALA A 89 -3.44 0.30 1.13
CA ALA A 89 -3.85 -0.05 2.49
C ALA A 89 -3.58 -1.52 2.82
N MET A 90 -3.84 -2.43 1.86
CA MET A 90 -3.63 -3.86 2.07
C MET A 90 -2.15 -4.27 2.09
N THR A 91 -1.31 -3.64 1.27
CA THR A 91 0.13 -3.96 1.21
C THR A 91 0.93 -3.25 2.30
N GLY A 92 0.51 -2.06 2.70
CA GLY A 92 1.23 -1.23 3.68
C GLY A 92 2.64 -0.81 3.24
N ILE A 93 3.01 -1.06 1.98
CA ILE A 93 4.34 -0.79 1.41
C ILE A 93 4.18 0.07 0.16
N ILE A 94 4.62 1.33 0.21
CA ILE A 94 4.47 2.28 -0.91
C ILE A 94 5.12 1.76 -2.19
N GLY A 95 6.38 1.31 -2.09
CA GLY A 95 7.15 0.90 -3.27
C GLY A 95 6.47 -0.21 -4.06
N ALA A 96 5.97 -1.24 -3.39
CA ALA A 96 5.25 -2.33 -4.02
C ALA A 96 3.96 -1.85 -4.69
N SER A 97 3.14 -1.09 -3.96
CA SER A 97 1.87 -0.58 -4.48
C SER A 97 2.05 0.34 -5.69
N VAL A 98 2.99 1.29 -5.62
CA VAL A 98 3.27 2.23 -6.73
C VAL A 98 3.81 1.50 -7.96
N THR A 99 4.75 0.57 -7.79
CA THR A 99 5.31 -0.19 -8.93
C THR A 99 4.26 -1.06 -9.60
N MET A 100 3.43 -1.74 -8.83
CA MET A 100 2.33 -2.55 -9.34
C MET A 100 1.30 -1.69 -10.08
N MET A 101 0.87 -0.58 -9.47
CA MET A 101 -0.08 0.34 -10.11
C MET A 101 0.49 0.96 -11.38
N THR A 102 1.79 1.26 -11.40
CA THR A 102 2.46 1.76 -12.59
C THR A 102 2.42 0.72 -13.72
N ALA A 103 2.70 -0.53 -13.40
CA ALA A 103 2.68 -1.61 -14.40
C ALA A 103 1.27 -1.87 -14.97
N LEU A 104 0.23 -1.79 -14.14
CA LEU A 104 -1.15 -2.11 -14.53
C LEU A 104 -1.90 -0.91 -15.13
N ALA A 105 -1.86 0.22 -14.45
CA ALA A 105 -2.73 1.35 -14.78
C ALA A 105 -2.10 2.35 -15.74
N LEU A 106 -0.79 2.61 -15.64
CA LEU A 106 -0.13 3.62 -16.48
C LEU A 106 -0.26 3.34 -17.98
N PRO A 107 -0.01 2.12 -18.48
CA PRO A 107 -0.17 1.83 -19.93
C PRO A 107 -1.60 2.07 -20.40
N THR A 108 -2.59 1.71 -19.59
CA THR A 108 -3.99 1.89 -19.91
C THR A 108 -4.39 3.37 -19.93
N MET A 109 -3.92 4.15 -18.97
CA MET A 109 -4.15 5.60 -18.91
C MET A 109 -3.54 6.31 -20.12
N LEU A 110 -2.31 5.96 -20.50
CA LEU A 110 -1.62 6.56 -21.64
C LEU A 110 -2.29 6.20 -22.99
N ARG A 111 -2.77 4.96 -23.13
CA ARG A 111 -3.55 4.54 -24.31
C ARG A 111 -4.86 5.31 -24.47
N GLN A 112 -5.45 5.77 -23.36
CA GLN A 112 -6.66 6.58 -23.34
C GLN A 112 -6.37 8.09 -23.38
N ASN A 113 -5.16 8.49 -23.76
CA ASN A 113 -4.73 9.88 -23.89
C ASN A 113 -4.83 10.72 -22.62
N TYR A 114 -4.71 10.10 -21.44
CA TYR A 114 -4.55 10.86 -20.20
C TYR A 114 -3.22 11.59 -20.19
N SER A 115 -3.18 12.80 -19.62
CA SER A 115 -1.92 13.52 -19.47
C SER A 115 -0.93 12.73 -18.58
N HIS A 116 0.34 12.70 -18.97
CA HIS A 116 1.39 12.02 -18.21
C HIS A 116 1.43 12.47 -16.75
N ALA A 117 1.29 13.79 -16.52
CA ALA A 117 1.32 14.37 -15.18
C ALA A 117 0.17 13.88 -14.30
N LEU A 118 -1.04 13.79 -14.84
CA LEU A 118 -2.20 13.30 -14.09
C LEU A 118 -2.08 11.79 -13.82
N ALA A 119 -1.69 11.00 -14.85
CA ALA A 119 -1.56 9.56 -14.73
C ALA A 119 -0.51 9.16 -13.65
N THR A 120 0.68 9.72 -13.74
CA THR A 120 1.74 9.44 -12.74
C THR A 120 1.41 10.01 -11.37
N GLY A 121 0.79 11.19 -11.32
CA GLY A 121 0.36 11.83 -10.08
C GLY A 121 -0.69 11.02 -9.33
N CYS A 122 -1.72 10.50 -10.01
CA CYS A 122 -2.75 9.65 -9.40
C CYS A 122 -2.16 8.36 -8.82
N ILE A 123 -1.24 7.72 -9.55
CA ILE A 123 -0.60 6.49 -9.11
C ILE A 123 0.28 6.76 -7.87
N ALA A 124 1.11 7.79 -7.91
CA ALA A 124 1.96 8.15 -6.79
C ALA A 124 1.14 8.54 -5.56
N ALA A 125 0.13 9.39 -5.73
CA ALA A 125 -0.74 9.85 -4.65
C ALA A 125 -1.50 8.69 -3.99
N SER A 126 -2.12 7.80 -4.78
CA SER A 126 -2.87 6.65 -4.25
C SER A 126 -1.95 5.67 -3.51
N GLY A 127 -0.74 5.42 -4.02
CA GLY A 127 0.23 4.54 -3.38
C GLY A 127 0.72 5.05 -2.02
N THR A 128 0.81 6.37 -1.83
CA THR A 128 1.23 6.96 -0.54
C THR A 128 0.19 6.81 0.56
N LEU A 129 -1.09 6.62 0.22
CA LEU A 129 -2.16 6.41 1.20
C LEU A 129 -2.00 5.12 2.01
N GLY A 130 -1.23 4.15 1.51
CA GLY A 130 -0.95 2.90 2.21
C GLY A 130 -0.21 3.04 3.54
N ILE A 131 0.45 4.18 3.78
CA ILE A 131 1.02 4.46 5.10
C ILE A 131 -0.05 4.91 6.08
N LEU A 132 -1.04 5.67 5.61
CA LEU A 132 -2.03 6.34 6.45
C LEU A 132 -3.26 5.48 6.73
N ILE A 133 -3.66 4.65 5.76
CA ILE A 133 -4.87 3.83 5.88
C ILE A 133 -4.52 2.47 6.48
N PRO A 134 -5.11 2.08 7.61
CA PRO A 134 -4.89 0.76 8.21
C PRO A 134 -5.43 -0.38 7.31
N PRO A 135 -4.77 -1.55 7.34
CA PRO A 135 -3.58 -1.95 8.09
C PRO A 135 -2.27 -1.48 7.45
N SER A 136 -1.45 -0.74 8.17
CA SER A 136 -0.18 -0.19 7.69
C SER A 136 0.97 -0.67 8.56
N ILE A 137 2.01 -1.18 7.91
CA ILE A 137 3.25 -1.62 8.58
C ILE A 137 3.90 -0.46 9.33
N MET A 138 3.87 0.74 8.74
CA MET A 138 4.47 1.93 9.35
C MET A 138 3.77 2.32 10.65
N LEU A 139 2.43 2.24 10.67
CA LEU A 139 1.66 2.50 11.90
C LEU A 139 1.92 1.45 12.98
N ILE A 140 2.16 0.20 12.62
CA ILE A 140 2.50 -0.86 13.58
C ILE A 140 3.84 -0.57 14.26
N ILE A 141 4.87 -0.24 13.46
CA ILE A 141 6.19 0.14 13.99
C ILE A 141 6.09 1.39 14.86
N MET A 142 5.31 2.38 14.43
CA MET A 142 5.12 3.62 15.19
C MET A 142 4.40 3.38 16.51
N ALA A 143 3.42 2.48 16.55
CA ALA A 143 2.74 2.09 17.78
C ALA A 143 3.69 1.45 18.80
N ASP A 144 4.58 0.60 18.33
CA ASP A 144 5.61 -0.04 19.16
C ASP A 144 6.60 1.00 19.74
N LEU A 145 7.11 1.89 18.89
CA LEU A 145 8.04 2.95 19.30
C LEU A 145 7.42 3.93 20.30
N LEU A 146 6.15 4.26 20.13
CA LEU A 146 5.41 5.16 21.01
C LEU A 146 4.83 4.45 22.24
N SER A 147 4.96 3.12 22.32
CA SER A 147 4.38 2.29 23.39
C SER A 147 2.87 2.49 23.53
N VAL A 148 2.18 2.70 22.41
CA VAL A 148 0.71 2.83 22.36
C VAL A 148 0.09 1.61 21.68
N SER A 149 -1.20 1.36 21.95
CA SER A 149 -1.92 0.27 21.31
C SER A 149 -2.01 0.48 19.80
N VAL A 150 -1.67 -0.55 19.02
CA VAL A 150 -1.79 -0.56 17.56
C VAL A 150 -3.23 -0.23 17.12
N GLY A 151 -4.23 -0.79 17.82
CA GLY A 151 -5.63 -0.52 17.52
C GLY A 151 -6.01 0.96 17.71
N THR A 152 -5.52 1.60 18.77
CA THR A 152 -5.76 3.03 19.01
C THR A 152 -5.14 3.88 17.90
N LEU A 153 -3.92 3.55 17.48
CA LEU A 153 -3.25 4.30 16.41
C LEU A 153 -3.93 4.09 15.06
N PHE A 154 -4.41 2.88 14.78
CA PHE A 154 -5.18 2.58 13.57
C PHE A 154 -6.48 3.39 13.51
N MET A 155 -7.24 3.45 14.61
CA MET A 155 -8.46 4.25 14.67
C MET A 155 -8.17 5.75 14.49
N ALA A 156 -7.09 6.26 15.07
CA ALA A 156 -6.69 7.64 14.91
C ALA A 156 -6.25 7.98 13.47
N ALA A 157 -5.57 7.06 12.79
CA ALA A 157 -5.06 7.26 11.43
C ALA A 157 -6.14 7.10 10.36
N LEU A 158 -7.21 6.36 10.63
CA LEU A 158 -8.28 6.09 9.66
C LEU A 158 -8.97 7.38 9.18
N ALA A 159 -9.31 8.28 10.10
CA ALA A 159 -10.00 9.53 9.75
C ALA A 159 -9.17 10.44 8.84
N PRO A 160 -7.90 10.78 9.15
CA PRO A 160 -7.07 11.60 8.26
C PRO A 160 -6.73 10.87 6.95
N GLY A 161 -6.57 9.54 6.96
CA GLY A 161 -6.34 8.75 5.76
C GLY A 161 -7.51 8.80 4.78
N LEU A 162 -8.74 8.59 5.26
CA LEU A 162 -9.96 8.70 4.45
C LEU A 162 -10.23 10.13 3.99
N PHE A 163 -9.93 11.12 4.83
CA PHE A 163 -10.04 12.52 4.46
C PHE A 163 -9.11 12.83 3.28
N LEU A 164 -7.85 12.42 3.35
CA LEU A 164 -6.88 12.66 2.27
C LEU A 164 -7.26 11.92 0.99
N ALA A 165 -7.73 10.66 1.08
CA ALA A 165 -8.26 9.92 -0.06
C ALA A 165 -9.43 10.67 -0.73
N SER A 166 -10.34 11.21 0.08
CA SER A 166 -11.48 12.00 -0.42
C SER A 166 -11.03 13.28 -1.13
N VAL A 167 -10.02 13.95 -0.61
CA VAL A 167 -9.43 15.15 -1.24
C VAL A 167 -8.83 14.79 -2.61
N TYR A 168 -8.13 13.67 -2.73
CA TYR A 168 -7.59 13.22 -4.02
C TYR A 168 -8.71 12.92 -5.02
N LEU A 169 -9.75 12.22 -4.60
CA LEU A 169 -10.90 11.92 -5.47
C LEU A 169 -11.62 13.20 -5.94
N VAL A 170 -11.85 14.15 -5.02
CA VAL A 170 -12.46 15.45 -5.34
C VAL A 170 -11.57 16.24 -6.31
N TYR A 171 -10.26 16.27 -6.08
CA TYR A 171 -9.32 16.93 -6.98
C TYR A 171 -9.36 16.34 -8.39
N ILE A 172 -9.30 15.01 -8.52
CA ILE A 172 -9.35 14.34 -9.81
C ILE A 172 -10.68 14.58 -10.50
N ALA A 173 -11.80 14.46 -9.79
CA ALA A 173 -13.13 14.74 -10.34
C ALA A 173 -13.23 16.19 -10.84
N THR A 174 -12.72 17.15 -10.06
CA THR A 174 -12.75 18.58 -10.41
C THR A 174 -11.89 18.85 -11.64
N ILE A 175 -10.66 18.32 -11.70
CA ILE A 175 -9.78 18.57 -12.85
C ILE A 175 -10.30 17.91 -14.12
N SER A 176 -10.94 16.73 -13.99
CA SER A 176 -11.54 16.02 -15.10
C SER A 176 -12.78 16.74 -15.69
N THR A 177 -13.49 17.50 -14.87
CA THR A 177 -14.63 18.31 -15.32
C THR A 177 -14.21 19.63 -15.92
N ILE A 178 -13.19 20.31 -15.34
CA ILE A 178 -12.71 21.62 -15.81
C ILE A 178 -11.86 21.48 -17.07
N LYS A 179 -11.03 20.43 -17.15
CA LYS A 179 -10.10 20.17 -18.26
C LYS A 179 -10.28 18.76 -18.81
N PRO A 180 -11.31 18.48 -19.59
CA PRO A 180 -11.56 17.14 -20.16
C PRO A 180 -10.45 16.66 -21.09
N GLU A 181 -9.60 17.56 -21.58
CA GLU A 181 -8.41 17.21 -22.38
C GLU A 181 -7.34 16.47 -21.56
N VAL A 182 -7.29 16.68 -20.24
CA VAL A 182 -6.32 16.06 -19.34
C VAL A 182 -6.75 14.66 -18.89
N ALA A 183 -8.06 14.44 -18.82
CA ALA A 183 -8.68 13.20 -18.38
C ALA A 183 -9.92 12.90 -19.25
N PRO A 184 -9.73 12.41 -20.49
CA PRO A 184 -10.84 12.13 -21.39
C PRO A 184 -11.77 11.07 -20.82
N SER A 185 -13.06 11.21 -21.13
CA SER A 185 -14.07 10.19 -20.78
C SER A 185 -13.83 8.91 -21.58
N LEU A 186 -14.23 7.79 -21.01
CA LEU A 186 -14.17 6.49 -21.70
C LEU A 186 -14.91 6.53 -23.04
N PRO A 187 -14.33 5.93 -24.09
CA PRO A 187 -15.03 5.76 -25.36
C PRO A 187 -16.34 5.00 -25.17
N PRO A 188 -17.41 5.34 -25.93
CA PRO A 188 -18.72 4.69 -25.78
C PRO A 188 -18.68 3.16 -26.00
N GLU A 189 -17.70 2.65 -26.73
CA GLU A 189 -17.52 1.23 -27.00
C GLU A 189 -17.12 0.44 -25.72
N LEU A 190 -16.38 1.05 -24.81
CA LEU A 190 -16.01 0.47 -23.53
C LEU A 190 -17.07 0.70 -22.44
N LEU A 191 -18.10 1.47 -22.75
CA LEU A 191 -19.26 1.67 -21.86
C LEU A 191 -20.24 0.49 -21.91
N TYR A 192 -20.18 -0.33 -22.95
CA TYR A 192 -21.05 -1.50 -23.11
C TYR A 192 -20.40 -2.73 -22.47
N VAL A 193 -20.88 -3.11 -21.31
CA VAL A 193 -20.56 -4.41 -20.68
C VAL A 193 -21.67 -5.37 -21.09
N PRO A 194 -21.35 -6.44 -21.82
CA PRO A 194 -22.37 -7.43 -22.18
C PRO A 194 -22.97 -8.09 -20.93
N PRO A 195 -24.26 -8.43 -20.94
CA PRO A 195 -24.95 -8.97 -19.77
C PRO A 195 -24.38 -10.26 -19.22
N ASN A 196 -23.52 -10.94 -19.98
CA ASN A 196 -22.91 -12.22 -19.62
C ASN A 196 -21.68 -12.07 -18.73
N GLU A 197 -21.20 -10.85 -18.48
CA GLU A 197 -20.01 -10.56 -17.63
C GLU A 197 -20.39 -9.81 -16.34
N MET A 198 -21.66 -9.66 -16.04
CA MET A 198 -22.21 -9.20 -14.78
C MET A 198 -22.57 -10.38 -13.90
#